data_687ca10afc62c1647c33255b6b7c723e
#
_entry.id   687ca10afc62c1647c33255b6b7c723e
#
_cell.length_a   1.000
_cell.length_b   1.000
_cell.length_c   1.000
_cell.angle_alpha   90.00
_cell.angle_beta   90.00
_cell.angle_gamma   90.00
#
_symmetry.space_group_name_H-M   'P 1'
#
loop_
_entity.id
_entity.type
_entity.pdbx_description
1 polymer ?
#
loop_
_entity_poly.entity_id
_entity_poly.type
_entity_poly.pdbx_seq_one_letter_code
_entity_poly.pdbx_strand_id
1 'polypeptide(L)'
;YENIAAARLEGLRAVRANILSEYAEEEIDLSGLGHLVAATPNNEVNSLAAQEFQHHFGKAKVWQITPQDVDAHHSKAVANHMRGRFCFFGGPKLRDLGLLVAKGAVMKATQLTEKFTLDDFRKTHGDDALILFQSDEEKGLRPIMADAEDIEGPTTILSLVLEKEDPTPAG
;
A
#
# COMPACT_ATOMS: atom_id res chain seq x y z
N TYR A 1 -17.15 8.77 9.19
CA TYR A 1 -16.78 8.91 10.63
C TYR A 1 -16.32 7.58 11.25
N GLU A 2 -16.97 6.46 10.92
CA GLU A 2 -16.65 5.13 11.50
C GLU A 2 -15.20 4.69 11.24
N ASN A 3 -14.71 4.84 10.00
CA ASN A 3 -13.35 4.45 9.63
C ASN A 3 -12.26 5.22 10.39
N ILE A 4 -12.50 6.51 10.69
CA ILE A 4 -11.56 7.32 11.47
C ILE A 4 -11.53 6.86 12.92
N ALA A 5 -12.70 6.57 13.50
CA ALA A 5 -12.79 6.05 14.85
C ALA A 5 -12.10 4.68 14.98
N ALA A 6 -12.36 3.78 14.03
CA ALA A 6 -11.70 2.47 13.98
C ALA A 6 -10.17 2.60 13.88
N ALA A 7 -9.66 3.43 12.96
CA ALA A 7 -8.22 3.64 12.80
C ALA A 7 -7.57 4.20 14.09
N ARG A 8 -8.26 5.12 14.78
CA ARG A 8 -7.77 5.68 16.05
C ARG A 8 -7.75 4.65 17.17
N LEU A 9 -8.73 3.73 17.21
CA LEU A 9 -8.74 2.62 18.18
C LEU A 9 -7.55 1.68 17.96
N GLU A 10 -7.10 1.53 16.72
CA GLU A 10 -5.89 0.77 16.36
C GLU A 10 -4.59 1.57 16.60
N GLY A 11 -4.66 2.75 17.21
CA GLY A 11 -3.51 3.59 17.50
C GLY A 11 -2.98 4.39 16.30
N LEU A 12 -3.68 4.40 15.17
CA LEU A 12 -3.30 5.18 14.00
C LEU A 12 -3.74 6.65 14.13
N ARG A 13 -2.88 7.57 13.69
CA ARG A 13 -3.27 8.97 13.52
C ARG A 13 -4.22 9.07 12.33
N ALA A 14 -5.47 9.39 12.57
CA ALA A 14 -6.47 9.52 11.52
C ALA A 14 -7.22 10.86 11.67
N VAL A 15 -7.26 11.61 10.60
CA VAL A 15 -7.97 12.90 10.53
C VAL A 15 -8.90 12.90 9.32
N ARG A 16 -9.92 13.73 9.39
CA ARG A 16 -10.77 14.04 8.24
C ARG A 16 -10.44 15.44 7.78
N ALA A 17 -9.80 15.52 6.63
CA ALA A 17 -9.47 16.78 5.99
C ALA A 17 -9.85 16.74 4.50
N ASN A 18 -10.10 17.88 3.91
CA ASN A 18 -10.17 17.99 2.46
C ASN A 18 -8.73 18.17 1.94
N ILE A 19 -8.15 17.10 1.44
CA ILE A 19 -6.76 17.08 0.96
C ILE A 19 -6.46 18.10 -0.15
N LEU A 20 -7.50 18.62 -0.80
CA LEU A 20 -7.39 19.63 -1.87
C LEU A 20 -7.69 21.04 -1.38
N SER A 21 -7.85 21.26 -0.07
CA SER A 21 -8.02 22.62 0.47
C SER A 21 -6.66 23.32 0.58
N GLU A 22 -6.66 24.63 0.43
CA GLU A 22 -5.46 25.47 0.61
C GLU A 22 -4.84 25.33 2.01
N TYR A 23 -5.62 24.87 2.97
CA TYR A 23 -5.21 24.67 4.36
C TYR A 23 -4.90 23.21 4.73
N ALA A 24 -4.91 22.29 3.74
CA ALA A 24 -4.75 20.87 4.03
C ALA A 24 -3.41 20.57 4.76
N GLU A 25 -2.33 21.24 4.37
CA GLU A 25 -1.02 21.06 5.00
C GLU A 25 -0.96 21.66 6.41
N GLU A 26 -1.74 22.69 6.69
CA GLU A 26 -1.82 23.33 8.02
C GLU A 26 -2.71 22.51 8.97
N GLU A 27 -3.75 21.85 8.44
CA GLU A 27 -4.68 21.04 9.22
C GLU A 27 -4.15 19.63 9.51
N ILE A 28 -3.25 19.11 8.66
CA ILE A 28 -2.71 17.76 8.78
C ILE A 28 -1.31 17.83 9.32
N ASP A 29 -1.08 17.28 10.52
CA ASP A 29 0.27 17.10 11.04
C ASP A 29 1.02 16.03 10.23
N LEU A 30 1.88 16.47 9.33
CA LEU A 30 2.71 15.62 8.48
C LEU A 30 4.05 15.24 9.12
N SER A 31 4.32 15.72 10.34
CA SER A 31 5.59 15.47 11.03
C SER A 31 5.85 13.98 11.23
N GLY A 32 7.03 13.54 10.84
CA GLY A 32 7.45 12.14 10.94
C GLY A 32 6.87 11.21 9.86
N LEU A 33 6.08 11.73 8.91
CA LEU A 33 5.64 10.97 7.74
C LEU A 33 6.68 11.12 6.63
N GLY A 34 7.09 9.99 6.05
CA GLY A 34 8.11 9.97 4.99
C GLY A 34 7.55 9.75 3.58
N HIS A 35 6.31 9.31 3.48
CA HIS A 35 5.71 8.87 2.22
C HIS A 35 4.22 9.20 2.15
N LEU A 36 3.70 9.36 0.93
CA LEU A 36 2.28 9.51 0.65
C LEU A 36 1.81 8.40 -0.29
N VAL A 37 0.68 7.78 0.04
CA VAL A 37 -0.08 6.92 -0.86
C VAL A 37 -1.49 7.47 -0.99
N ALA A 38 -1.81 8.04 -2.15
CA ALA A 38 -3.16 8.49 -2.45
C ALA A 38 -4.02 7.29 -2.91
N ALA A 39 -4.97 6.87 -2.06
CA ALA A 39 -5.73 5.65 -2.23
C ALA A 39 -7.21 5.88 -1.91
N THR A 40 -7.87 6.69 -2.72
CA THR A 40 -9.32 6.90 -2.67
C THR A 40 -10.00 6.25 -3.88
N PRO A 41 -11.33 6.06 -3.87
CA PRO A 41 -12.06 5.61 -5.05
C PRO A 41 -12.07 6.60 -6.21
N ASN A 42 -11.65 7.85 -5.99
CA ASN A 42 -11.64 8.91 -7.01
C ASN A 42 -10.21 9.14 -7.52
N ASN A 43 -9.99 8.77 -8.80
CA ASN A 43 -8.68 8.85 -9.44
C ASN A 43 -8.18 10.30 -9.62
N GLU A 44 -9.09 11.24 -9.88
CA GLU A 44 -8.76 12.66 -10.02
C GLU A 44 -8.28 13.23 -8.69
N VAL A 45 -8.95 12.91 -7.59
CA VAL A 45 -8.52 13.29 -6.24
C VAL A 45 -7.16 12.70 -5.91
N ASN A 46 -6.92 11.42 -6.25
CA ASN A 46 -5.63 10.77 -6.02
C ASN A 46 -4.51 11.47 -6.81
N SER A 47 -4.77 11.84 -8.06
CA SER A 47 -3.78 12.51 -8.92
C SER A 47 -3.46 13.92 -8.43
N LEU A 48 -4.49 14.68 -8.03
CA LEU A 48 -4.33 16.03 -7.47
C LEU A 48 -3.58 15.99 -6.14
N ALA A 49 -3.96 15.08 -5.24
CA ALA A 49 -3.26 14.90 -3.96
C ALA A 49 -1.79 14.50 -4.18
N ALA A 50 -1.52 13.57 -5.11
CA ALA A 50 -0.16 13.18 -5.44
C ALA A 50 0.65 14.36 -6.01
N GLN A 51 0.04 15.24 -6.81
CA GLN A 51 0.68 16.43 -7.33
C GLN A 51 0.98 17.45 -6.24
N GLU A 52 -0.01 17.74 -5.39
CA GLU A 52 0.07 18.74 -4.33
C GLU A 52 1.19 18.39 -3.34
N PHE A 53 1.22 17.17 -2.87
CA PHE A 53 2.18 16.75 -1.86
C PHE A 53 3.56 16.33 -2.38
N GLN A 54 3.82 16.42 -3.70
CA GLN A 54 5.17 16.14 -4.23
C GLN A 54 6.24 17.11 -3.70
N HIS A 55 5.89 18.36 -3.44
CA HIS A 55 6.83 19.35 -2.89
C HIS A 55 7.17 19.05 -1.44
N HIS A 56 6.26 18.44 -0.69
CA HIS A 56 6.47 18.07 0.71
C HIS A 56 7.29 16.80 0.87
N PHE A 57 6.90 15.71 0.19
CA PHE A 57 7.54 14.39 0.33
C PHE A 57 8.63 14.11 -0.72
N GLY A 58 8.66 14.86 -1.80
CA GLY A 58 9.46 14.56 -2.98
C GLY A 58 8.80 13.52 -3.89
N LYS A 59 8.98 13.68 -5.21
CA LYS A 59 8.36 12.86 -6.25
C LYS A 59 8.59 11.35 -6.09
N ALA A 60 9.74 10.96 -5.54
CA ALA A 60 10.10 9.54 -5.36
C ALA A 60 9.30 8.86 -4.25
N LYS A 61 8.70 9.63 -3.33
CA LYS A 61 8.01 9.14 -2.12
C LYS A 61 6.50 9.37 -2.15
N VAL A 62 5.96 9.74 -3.31
CA VAL A 62 4.53 9.97 -3.51
C VAL A 62 4.01 8.99 -4.53
N TRP A 63 3.02 8.19 -4.12
CA TRP A 63 2.35 7.21 -4.95
C TRP A 63 0.85 7.42 -4.94
N GLN A 64 0.20 6.88 -5.95
CA GLN A 64 -1.25 6.73 -6.00
C GLN A 64 -1.59 5.30 -6.36
N ILE A 65 -2.72 4.81 -5.87
CA ILE A 65 -3.19 3.48 -6.22
C ILE A 65 -3.55 3.41 -7.71
N THR A 66 -3.29 2.26 -8.34
CA THR A 66 -3.65 2.05 -9.73
C THR A 66 -5.17 2.18 -9.93
N PRO A 67 -5.64 3.00 -10.89
CA PRO A 67 -7.06 3.17 -11.19
C PRO A 67 -7.76 1.86 -11.56
N GLN A 68 -9.06 1.76 -11.28
CA GLN A 68 -9.87 0.56 -11.57
C GLN A 68 -9.92 0.25 -13.07
N ASP A 69 -10.00 1.29 -13.90
CA ASP A 69 -10.27 1.17 -15.34
C ASP A 69 -9.00 1.13 -16.21
N VAL A 70 -7.81 1.08 -15.58
CA VAL A 70 -6.53 1.07 -16.29
C VAL A 70 -6.00 -0.35 -16.32
N ASP A 71 -5.99 -0.95 -17.54
CA ASP A 71 -5.34 -2.23 -17.78
C ASP A 71 -3.80 -2.06 -17.83
N ALA A 72 -3.08 -3.11 -17.44
CA ALA A 72 -1.61 -3.12 -17.39
C ALA A 72 -0.95 -2.73 -18.73
N HIS A 73 -1.61 -3.01 -19.87
CA HIS A 73 -1.12 -2.67 -21.20
C HIS A 73 -1.26 -1.18 -21.56
N HIS A 74 -2.29 -0.49 -21.05
CA HIS A 74 -2.52 0.94 -21.32
C HIS A 74 -1.80 1.85 -20.33
N SER A 75 -1.41 1.34 -19.19
CA SER A 75 -0.91 2.16 -18.08
C SER A 75 0.51 2.68 -18.28
N LYS A 76 1.34 2.08 -19.15
CA LYS A 76 2.66 2.68 -19.50
C LYS A 76 2.49 4.03 -20.19
N ALA A 77 1.48 4.18 -21.04
CA ALA A 77 1.21 5.45 -21.73
C ALA A 77 0.57 6.50 -20.80
N VAL A 78 -0.33 6.04 -19.91
CA VAL A 78 -1.01 6.91 -18.94
C VAL A 78 -0.06 7.33 -17.82
N ALA A 79 0.80 6.42 -17.32
CA ALA A 79 1.77 6.71 -16.27
C ALA A 79 2.77 7.81 -16.64
N ASN A 80 3.11 7.96 -17.92
CA ASN A 80 4.01 9.03 -18.38
C ASN A 80 3.38 10.43 -18.33
N HIS A 81 2.06 10.53 -18.35
CA HIS A 81 1.33 11.79 -18.30
C HIS A 81 0.75 12.10 -16.92
N MET A 82 0.59 11.09 -16.06
CA MET A 82 0.12 11.29 -14.70
C MET A 82 1.28 11.71 -13.79
N ARG A 83 1.07 12.72 -13.00
CA ARG A 83 2.09 13.35 -12.16
C ARG A 83 2.45 12.56 -10.90
N GLY A 84 1.72 11.47 -10.60
CA GLY A 84 2.00 10.54 -9.52
C GLY A 84 2.53 9.19 -10.05
N ARG A 85 3.27 8.48 -9.22
CA ARG A 85 3.71 7.11 -9.50
C ARG A 85 2.61 6.14 -9.04
N PHE A 86 2.28 5.15 -9.86
CA PHE A 86 1.36 4.11 -9.43
C PHE A 86 2.05 3.10 -8.51
N CYS A 87 1.43 2.83 -7.37
CA CYS A 87 1.77 1.66 -6.57
C CYS A 87 0.91 0.46 -6.98
N PHE A 88 1.44 -0.74 -6.77
CA PHE A 88 0.78 -2.02 -7.09
C PHE A 88 0.41 -2.13 -8.57
N PHE A 89 1.26 -1.58 -9.43
CA PHE A 89 1.04 -1.57 -10.87
C PHE A 89 0.93 -3.00 -11.43
N GLY A 90 -0.18 -3.29 -12.12
CA GLY A 90 -0.50 -4.66 -12.57
C GLY A 90 -1.02 -5.59 -11.46
N GLY A 91 -1.02 -5.12 -10.20
CA GLY A 91 -1.47 -5.85 -9.02
C GLY A 91 -2.83 -5.37 -8.48
N PRO A 92 -3.06 -5.52 -7.17
CA PRO A 92 -4.35 -5.27 -6.56
C PRO A 92 -4.75 -3.79 -6.67
N LYS A 93 -6.02 -3.57 -6.95
CA LYS A 93 -6.68 -2.27 -6.94
C LYS A 93 -7.31 -2.02 -5.56
N LEU A 94 -7.70 -0.78 -5.28
CA LEU A 94 -8.30 -0.42 -3.99
C LEU A 94 -9.48 -1.33 -3.60
N ARG A 95 -10.31 -1.70 -4.58
CA ARG A 95 -11.44 -2.61 -4.37
C ARG A 95 -10.98 -4.00 -3.90
N ASP A 96 -9.91 -4.52 -4.50
CA ASP A 96 -9.40 -5.86 -4.18
C ASP A 96 -8.84 -5.89 -2.76
N LEU A 97 -8.11 -4.84 -2.37
CA LEU A 97 -7.62 -4.66 -1.00
C LEU A 97 -8.78 -4.58 0.00
N GLY A 98 -9.83 -3.80 -0.33
CA GLY A 98 -11.03 -3.69 0.50
C GLY A 98 -11.76 -5.01 0.67
N LEU A 99 -11.85 -5.83 -0.39
CA LEU A 99 -12.47 -7.16 -0.32
C LEU A 99 -11.66 -8.13 0.55
N LEU A 100 -10.32 -8.08 0.48
CA LEU A 100 -9.47 -8.92 1.33
C LEU A 100 -9.60 -8.55 2.80
N VAL A 101 -9.57 -7.26 3.13
CA VAL A 101 -9.78 -6.77 4.50
C VAL A 101 -11.17 -7.16 5.00
N ALA A 102 -12.20 -7.04 4.17
CA ALA A 102 -13.56 -7.48 4.53
C ALA A 102 -13.68 -8.99 4.77
N LYS A 103 -12.78 -9.80 4.18
CA LYS A 103 -12.66 -11.24 4.45
C LYS A 103 -11.80 -11.57 5.67
N GLY A 104 -11.33 -10.58 6.41
CA GLY A 104 -10.51 -10.76 7.59
C GLY A 104 -9.00 -10.85 7.32
N ALA A 105 -8.54 -10.39 6.14
CA ALA A 105 -7.10 -10.31 5.92
C ALA A 105 -6.46 -9.28 6.86
N VAL A 106 -5.31 -9.64 7.40
CA VAL A 106 -4.52 -8.79 8.31
C VAL A 106 -3.22 -8.38 7.66
N MET A 107 -2.72 -7.20 8.04
CA MET A 107 -1.41 -6.73 7.61
C MET A 107 -0.33 -7.44 8.43
N LYS A 108 0.63 -8.07 7.72
CA LYS A 108 1.74 -8.79 8.33
C LYS A 108 3.08 -8.26 7.83
N ALA A 109 3.99 -7.96 8.75
CA ALA A 109 5.38 -7.69 8.46
C ALA A 109 6.17 -9.01 8.57
N THR A 110 6.91 -9.37 7.52
CA THR A 110 7.73 -10.58 7.49
C THR A 110 9.12 -10.23 7.01
N GLN A 111 10.13 -10.59 7.79
CA GLN A 111 11.53 -10.45 7.40
C GLN A 111 11.96 -11.63 6.55
N LEU A 112 12.31 -11.36 5.29
CA LEU A 112 12.94 -12.34 4.41
C LEU A 112 14.44 -12.36 4.68
N THR A 113 14.99 -13.58 4.69
CA THR A 113 16.40 -13.85 4.96
C THR A 113 16.86 -14.99 4.06
N GLU A 114 18.15 -15.34 4.09
CA GLU A 114 18.66 -16.55 3.42
C GLU A 114 18.01 -17.84 3.91
N LYS A 115 17.50 -17.85 5.17
CA LYS A 115 16.85 -19.02 5.79
C LYS A 115 15.34 -19.05 5.63
N PHE A 116 14.73 -17.93 5.36
CA PHE A 116 13.29 -17.78 5.12
C PHE A 116 13.09 -16.89 3.90
N THR A 117 12.93 -17.53 2.77
CA THR A 117 12.86 -16.89 1.46
C THR A 117 11.44 -16.45 1.09
N LEU A 118 11.30 -15.76 -0.03
CA LEU A 118 9.99 -15.43 -0.61
C LEU A 118 9.19 -16.69 -0.93
N ASP A 119 9.86 -17.75 -1.41
CA ASP A 119 9.21 -19.04 -1.68
C ASP A 119 8.68 -19.70 -0.41
N ASP A 120 9.41 -19.59 0.70
CA ASP A 120 8.94 -20.12 1.99
C ASP A 120 7.75 -19.31 2.53
N PHE A 121 7.76 -17.98 2.32
CA PHE A 121 6.61 -17.14 2.62
C PHE A 121 5.39 -17.56 1.81
N ARG A 122 5.53 -17.77 0.50
CA ARG A 122 4.43 -18.22 -0.39
C ARG A 122 3.93 -19.61 -0.02
N LYS A 123 4.81 -20.54 0.33
CA LYS A 123 4.41 -21.86 0.84
C LYS A 123 3.60 -21.77 2.12
N THR A 124 3.95 -20.84 3.02
CA THR A 124 3.29 -20.67 4.32
C THR A 124 1.91 -20.00 4.18
N HIS A 125 1.84 -18.93 3.40
CA HIS A 125 0.65 -18.08 3.31
C HIS A 125 -0.22 -18.31 2.07
N GLY A 126 0.30 -19.07 1.08
CA GLY A 126 -0.36 -19.31 -0.20
C GLY A 126 -0.16 -18.17 -1.20
N ASP A 127 -0.59 -18.41 -2.43
CA ASP A 127 -0.49 -17.43 -3.53
C ASP A 127 -1.49 -16.26 -3.37
N ASP A 128 -2.48 -16.41 -2.49
CA ASP A 128 -3.46 -15.37 -2.17
C ASP A 128 -2.90 -14.28 -1.24
N ALA A 129 -1.72 -14.48 -0.68
CA ALA A 129 -1.04 -13.47 0.13
C ALA A 129 -0.54 -12.33 -0.76
N LEU A 130 -1.08 -11.13 -0.55
CA LEU A 130 -0.69 -9.93 -1.32
C LEU A 130 0.46 -9.21 -0.65
N ILE A 131 1.62 -9.20 -1.28
CA ILE A 131 2.76 -8.40 -0.84
C ILE A 131 2.57 -6.97 -1.39
N LEU A 132 2.50 -5.99 -0.50
CA LEU A 132 2.20 -4.60 -0.86
C LEU A 132 3.43 -3.71 -0.85
N PHE A 133 4.29 -3.89 0.15
CA PHE A 133 5.49 -3.08 0.31
C PHE A 133 6.68 -3.95 0.68
N GLN A 134 7.85 -3.44 0.36
CA GLN A 134 9.13 -3.93 0.88
C GLN A 134 9.89 -2.78 1.54
N SER A 135 10.70 -3.11 2.52
CA SER A 135 11.55 -2.16 3.22
C SER A 135 12.92 -2.77 3.49
N ASP A 136 13.96 -2.08 3.11
CA ASP A 136 15.35 -2.41 3.41
C ASP A 136 16.11 -1.16 3.89
N GLU A 137 17.32 -1.36 4.42
CA GLU A 137 18.13 -0.29 4.99
C GLU A 137 18.62 0.71 3.95
N GLU A 138 18.84 0.28 2.69
CA GLU A 138 19.39 1.14 1.65
C GLU A 138 18.33 2.02 0.98
N LYS A 139 17.21 1.41 0.61
CA LYS A 139 16.18 2.05 -0.23
C LYS A 139 14.94 2.45 0.55
N GLY A 140 14.85 2.05 1.83
CA GLY A 140 13.70 2.29 2.68
C GLY A 140 12.41 1.61 2.20
N LEU A 141 11.28 2.14 2.63
CA LEU A 141 9.95 1.62 2.27
C LEU A 141 9.60 1.96 0.82
N ARG A 142 9.17 0.97 0.06
CA ARG A 142 8.66 1.14 -1.31
C ARG A 142 7.54 0.16 -1.63
N PRO A 143 6.54 0.57 -2.42
CA PRO A 143 5.51 -0.34 -2.88
C PRO A 143 6.09 -1.36 -3.86
N ILE A 144 5.54 -2.56 -3.84
CA ILE A 144 5.89 -3.62 -4.78
C ILE A 144 5.01 -3.47 -6.02
N MET A 145 5.61 -3.69 -7.18
CA MET A 145 4.89 -3.90 -8.43
C MET A 145 4.36 -5.33 -8.49
N ALA A 146 3.40 -5.64 -9.34
CA ALA A 146 2.75 -6.96 -9.41
C ALA A 146 3.73 -8.12 -9.59
N ASP A 147 4.82 -7.85 -10.30
CA ASP A 147 5.88 -8.84 -10.52
C ASP A 147 6.84 -8.81 -9.32
N ALA A 148 6.45 -9.47 -8.24
CA ALA A 148 7.25 -9.57 -7.02
C ALA A 148 8.54 -10.41 -7.19
N GLU A 149 8.92 -10.72 -8.44
CA GLU A 149 10.13 -11.49 -8.76
C GLU A 149 11.42 -10.75 -8.38
N ASP A 150 11.36 -9.42 -8.22
CA ASP A 150 12.52 -8.59 -7.87
C ASP A 150 12.72 -8.40 -6.35
N ILE A 151 12.09 -9.22 -5.51
CA ILE A 151 12.35 -9.18 -4.06
C ILE A 151 13.58 -10.04 -3.77
N GLU A 152 14.74 -9.42 -3.86
CA GLU A 152 16.02 -10.06 -3.58
C GLU A 152 16.60 -9.63 -2.23
N GLY A 153 17.33 -10.54 -1.59
CA GLY A 153 18.13 -10.27 -0.40
C GLY A 153 17.35 -10.13 0.89
N PRO A 154 18.03 -9.81 1.98
CA PRO A 154 17.36 -9.57 3.26
C PRO A 154 16.54 -8.29 3.19
N THR A 155 15.21 -8.44 3.31
CA THR A 155 14.26 -7.33 3.27
C THR A 155 13.05 -7.65 4.12
N THR A 156 12.35 -6.63 4.62
CA THR A 156 11.06 -6.80 5.27
C THR A 156 9.95 -6.56 4.26
N ILE A 157 9.05 -7.51 4.12
CA ILE A 157 7.84 -7.35 3.31
C ILE A 157 6.63 -7.05 4.19
N LEU A 158 5.74 -6.17 3.71
CA LEU A 158 4.43 -5.93 4.29
C LEU A 158 3.38 -6.53 3.37
N SER A 159 2.61 -7.45 3.89
CA SER A 159 1.64 -8.24 3.12
C SER A 159 0.28 -8.29 3.78
N LEU A 160 -0.79 -8.36 2.97
CA LEU A 160 -2.11 -8.75 3.42
C LEU A 160 -2.22 -10.27 3.32
N VAL A 161 -2.50 -10.92 4.44
CA VAL A 161 -2.65 -12.36 4.54
C VAL A 161 -3.99 -12.71 5.17
N LEU A 162 -4.66 -13.73 4.65
CA LEU A 162 -5.79 -14.36 5.32
C LEU A 162 -5.20 -15.33 6.34
N GLU A 163 -5.47 -15.10 7.62
CA GLU A 163 -5.12 -16.08 8.66
C GLU A 163 -5.95 -17.33 8.42
N LYS A 164 -5.27 -18.45 8.19
CA LYS A 164 -5.95 -19.74 8.21
C LYS A 164 -6.37 -19.96 9.67
N GLU A 165 -7.66 -20.12 9.92
CA GLU A 165 -8.10 -20.62 11.22
C GLU A 165 -7.34 -21.92 11.51
N ASP A 166 -6.51 -21.91 12.55
CA ASP A 166 -5.98 -23.15 13.10
C ASP A 166 -7.17 -24.05 13.42
N PRO A 167 -7.23 -25.28 12.92
CA PRO A 167 -8.30 -26.19 13.29
C PRO A 167 -8.24 -26.32 14.81
N THR A 168 -9.27 -25.79 15.48
CA THR A 168 -9.47 -25.96 16.93
C THR A 168 -9.25 -27.44 17.24
N PRO A 169 -8.32 -27.82 18.11
CA PRO A 169 -8.19 -29.22 18.49
C PRO A 169 -9.53 -29.65 19.06
N ALA A 170 -10.14 -30.62 18.41
CA ALA A 170 -11.37 -31.24 18.90
C ALA A 170 -11.08 -31.82 20.29
N GLY A 171 -11.69 -31.20 21.32
CA GLY A 171 -11.66 -31.64 22.70
C GLY A 171 -12.49 -32.91 22.89
#